data_950ae4e59b600504f37c4805e70cbb74
#
_entry.id   950ae4e59b600504f37c4805e70cbb74
#
_cell.length_a   1.000
_cell.length_b   1.000
_cell.length_c   1.000
_cell.angle_alpha   90.00
_cell.angle_beta   90.00
_cell.angle_gamma   90.00
#
_symmetry.space_group_name_H-M   'P 1'
#
loop_
_entity.id
_entity.type
_entity.pdbx_description
1 polymer ?
#
loop_
_entity_poly.entity_id
_entity_poly.type
_entity_poly.pdbx_seq_one_letter_code
_entity_poly.pdbx_strand_id
1 'polypeptide(L)'
;SLSCDPKYGGQGMPKTVSAFFDEMLSAASLSFKLYSELSIGAYNCINHHATEEIKNKYLPKIVEGKWSGTMCLTEPVCGTDLGLLKTKATEQSDGTYKISGQKIFITSGDHDLTENIIHLVLARASDSPVGTKGISLFLVPKYIVKDDGGAGPRNGISTGSIESKMGIKGSATCVLNFDEATGYMIGKKDKGLNAMFTMMNLERIVVGIQGLGISEIAYQNSL
;
A
#
# COMPACT_ATOMS: atom_id res chain seq x y z
N SER A 1 -9.33 8.33 -7.73
CA SER A 1 -9.93 7.76 -8.96
C SER A 1 -9.75 8.62 -10.21
N LEU A 2 -9.33 9.90 -10.11
CA LEU A 2 -9.19 10.82 -11.25
C LEU A 2 -8.37 10.23 -12.40
N SER A 3 -7.18 9.70 -12.12
CA SER A 3 -6.27 9.15 -13.13
C SER A 3 -6.32 7.63 -13.27
N CYS A 4 -7.26 6.96 -12.59
CA CYS A 4 -7.44 5.51 -12.72
C CYS A 4 -8.18 5.15 -14.01
N ASP A 5 -7.95 3.91 -14.49
CA ASP A 5 -8.55 3.40 -15.72
C ASP A 5 -10.08 3.33 -15.62
N PRO A 6 -10.83 3.84 -16.63
CA PRO A 6 -12.28 3.69 -16.73
C PRO A 6 -12.77 2.25 -16.66
N LYS A 7 -11.97 1.28 -17.08
CA LYS A 7 -12.25 -0.16 -16.95
C LYS A 7 -12.62 -0.55 -15.51
N TYR A 8 -12.04 0.12 -14.52
CA TYR A 8 -12.28 -0.14 -13.10
C TYR A 8 -13.10 0.95 -12.39
N GLY A 9 -13.74 1.84 -13.17
CA GLY A 9 -14.55 2.95 -12.63
C GLY A 9 -13.79 4.25 -12.40
N GLY A 10 -12.57 4.37 -12.90
CA GLY A 10 -11.78 5.61 -12.87
C GLY A 10 -12.25 6.62 -13.94
N GLN A 11 -11.74 7.84 -13.85
CA GLN A 11 -12.08 8.91 -14.81
C GLN A 11 -11.10 9.01 -15.98
N GLY A 12 -9.97 8.30 -15.95
CA GLY A 12 -8.97 8.28 -17.02
C GLY A 12 -8.30 9.64 -17.29
N MET A 13 -8.34 10.56 -16.34
CA MET A 13 -7.76 11.88 -16.51
C MET A 13 -6.21 11.84 -16.52
N PRO A 14 -5.55 12.78 -17.20
CA PRO A 14 -4.11 12.92 -17.11
C PRO A 14 -3.61 13.07 -15.66
N LYS A 15 -2.46 12.47 -15.35
CA LYS A 15 -1.86 12.55 -14.00
C LYS A 15 -1.56 13.97 -13.55
N THR A 16 -1.35 14.91 -14.48
CA THR A 16 -1.20 16.35 -14.18
C THR A 16 -2.42 16.93 -13.50
N VAL A 17 -3.62 16.50 -13.82
CA VAL A 17 -4.86 16.92 -13.14
C VAL A 17 -4.87 16.42 -11.69
N SER A 18 -4.45 15.18 -11.47
CA SER A 18 -4.33 14.64 -10.11
C SER A 18 -3.28 15.40 -9.29
N ALA A 19 -2.18 15.85 -9.91
CA ALA A 19 -1.12 16.60 -9.23
C ALA A 19 -1.63 17.93 -8.63
N PHE A 20 -2.48 18.68 -9.34
CA PHE A 20 -3.11 19.90 -8.79
C PHE A 20 -4.03 19.58 -7.61
N PHE A 21 -4.79 18.50 -7.71
CA PHE A 21 -5.64 18.05 -6.60
C PHE A 21 -4.82 17.60 -5.39
N ASP A 22 -3.70 16.89 -5.62
CA ASP A 22 -2.77 16.47 -4.58
C ASP A 22 -2.12 17.66 -3.85
N GLU A 23 -1.78 18.72 -4.58
CA GLU A 23 -1.26 19.95 -4.00
C GLU A 23 -2.31 20.62 -3.08
N MET A 24 -3.54 20.83 -3.58
CA MET A 24 -4.62 21.40 -2.79
C MET A 24 -4.93 20.60 -1.52
N LEU A 25 -4.99 19.27 -1.60
CA LEU A 25 -5.21 18.42 -0.44
C LEU A 25 -4.04 18.48 0.55
N SER A 26 -2.80 18.56 0.05
CA SER A 26 -1.61 18.67 0.91
C SER A 26 -1.60 19.98 1.69
N ALA A 27 -2.00 21.09 1.04
CA ALA A 27 -2.15 22.40 1.68
C ALA A 27 -3.29 22.39 2.72
N ALA A 28 -4.43 21.77 2.41
CA ALA A 28 -5.60 21.75 3.27
C ALA A 28 -5.43 20.82 4.49
N SER A 29 -4.97 19.58 4.28
CA SER A 29 -4.74 18.60 5.35
C SER A 29 -3.89 17.44 4.88
N LEU A 30 -2.58 17.50 5.11
CA LEU A 30 -1.68 16.41 4.76
C LEU A 30 -2.00 15.12 5.52
N SER A 31 -2.41 15.21 6.78
CA SER A 31 -2.78 14.02 7.57
C SER A 31 -3.94 13.25 6.95
N PHE A 32 -4.96 13.95 6.45
CA PHE A 32 -6.09 13.32 5.76
C PHE A 32 -5.69 12.75 4.41
N LYS A 33 -4.89 13.50 3.63
CA LYS A 33 -4.43 13.09 2.31
C LYS A 33 -3.73 11.73 2.33
N LEU A 34 -2.92 11.45 3.36
CA LEU A 34 -2.15 10.21 3.45
C LEU A 34 -3.02 8.94 3.48
N TYR A 35 -4.29 9.03 3.91
CA TYR A 35 -5.20 7.87 3.87
C TYR A 35 -5.61 7.48 2.44
N SER A 36 -5.65 8.43 1.51
CA SER A 36 -5.99 8.16 0.10
C SER A 36 -4.78 7.95 -0.80
N GLU A 37 -3.63 8.53 -0.45
CA GLU A 37 -2.44 8.59 -1.29
C GLU A 37 -1.90 7.21 -1.63
N LEU A 38 -1.63 6.39 -0.62
CA LEU A 38 -1.07 5.03 -0.80
C LEU A 38 -2.02 4.12 -1.60
N SER A 39 -3.32 4.43 -1.61
CA SER A 39 -4.31 3.67 -2.38
C SER A 39 -4.08 3.79 -3.89
N ILE A 40 -3.68 4.97 -4.37
CA ILE A 40 -3.35 5.19 -5.80
C ILE A 40 -2.04 4.48 -6.15
N GLY A 41 -1.05 4.50 -5.26
CA GLY A 41 0.19 3.73 -5.42
C GLY A 41 -0.08 2.23 -5.50
N ALA A 42 -0.90 1.69 -4.59
CA ALA A 42 -1.31 0.29 -4.59
C ALA A 42 -2.10 -0.08 -5.86
N TYR A 43 -3.05 0.78 -6.29
CA TYR A 43 -3.76 0.62 -7.56
C TYR A 43 -2.78 0.47 -8.73
N ASN A 44 -1.81 1.38 -8.87
CA ASN A 44 -0.85 1.33 -9.98
C ASN A 44 -0.01 0.05 -9.94
N CYS A 45 0.46 -0.37 -8.77
CA CYS A 45 1.24 -1.59 -8.61
C CYS A 45 0.42 -2.84 -9.01
N ILE A 46 -0.81 -2.97 -8.51
CA ILE A 46 -1.71 -4.08 -8.83
C ILE A 46 -2.04 -4.06 -10.33
N ASN A 47 -2.38 -2.89 -10.89
CA ASN A 47 -2.74 -2.77 -12.30
C ASN A 47 -1.61 -3.18 -13.26
N HIS A 48 -0.35 -2.91 -12.90
CA HIS A 48 0.79 -3.26 -13.76
C HIS A 48 1.27 -4.70 -13.57
N HIS A 49 1.16 -5.28 -12.38
CA HIS A 49 1.88 -6.51 -12.05
C HIS A 49 0.99 -7.70 -11.67
N ALA A 50 -0.29 -7.47 -11.30
CA ALA A 50 -1.18 -8.55 -10.91
C ALA A 50 -1.81 -9.28 -12.12
N THR A 51 -2.32 -10.49 -11.85
CA THR A 51 -3.16 -11.22 -12.81
C THR A 51 -4.49 -10.52 -13.04
N GLU A 52 -5.16 -10.79 -14.16
CA GLU A 52 -6.47 -10.19 -14.45
C GLU A 52 -7.53 -10.57 -13.39
N GLU A 53 -7.42 -11.75 -12.81
CA GLU A 53 -8.28 -12.18 -11.71
C GLU A 53 -8.15 -11.25 -10.50
N ILE A 54 -6.92 -11.02 -10.04
CA ILE A 54 -6.63 -10.12 -8.91
C ILE A 54 -7.04 -8.69 -9.25
N LYS A 55 -6.75 -8.19 -10.46
CA LYS A 55 -7.17 -6.85 -10.88
C LYS A 55 -8.69 -6.68 -10.81
N ASN A 56 -9.44 -7.59 -11.40
CA ASN A 56 -10.90 -7.52 -11.42
C ASN A 56 -11.52 -7.64 -10.02
N LYS A 57 -10.89 -8.38 -9.12
CA LYS A 57 -11.35 -8.56 -7.74
C LYS A 57 -11.09 -7.33 -6.84
N TYR A 58 -9.95 -6.67 -7.01
CA TYR A 58 -9.49 -5.65 -6.05
C TYR A 58 -9.58 -4.21 -6.58
N LEU A 59 -9.26 -3.98 -7.88
CA LEU A 59 -9.15 -2.61 -8.39
C LEU A 59 -10.46 -1.82 -8.37
N PRO A 60 -11.64 -2.37 -8.71
CA PRO A 60 -12.88 -1.58 -8.68
C PRO A 60 -13.16 -0.96 -7.31
N LYS A 61 -12.99 -1.72 -6.23
CA LYS A 61 -13.22 -1.24 -4.86
C LYS A 61 -12.17 -0.21 -4.40
N ILE A 62 -10.93 -0.34 -4.85
CA ILE A 62 -9.88 0.65 -4.59
C ILE A 62 -10.18 1.94 -5.36
N VAL A 63 -10.57 1.87 -6.62
CA VAL A 63 -10.90 3.04 -7.46
C VAL A 63 -12.14 3.77 -6.92
N GLU A 64 -13.13 3.03 -6.44
CA GLU A 64 -14.34 3.57 -5.80
C GLU A 64 -14.04 4.24 -4.44
N GLY A 65 -12.88 3.97 -3.84
CA GLY A 65 -12.50 4.46 -2.51
C GLY A 65 -13.11 3.65 -1.35
N LYS A 66 -13.77 2.55 -1.62
CA LYS A 66 -14.30 1.63 -0.60
C LYS A 66 -13.20 0.85 0.10
N TRP A 67 -12.10 0.56 -0.59
CA TRP A 67 -10.92 -0.08 -0.05
C TRP A 67 -9.71 0.82 -0.21
N SER A 68 -8.86 0.85 0.80
CA SER A 68 -7.57 1.55 0.76
C SER A 68 -6.41 0.59 0.49
N GLY A 69 -5.25 1.17 0.18
CA GLY A 69 -4.02 0.42 -0.05
C GLY A 69 -2.88 0.92 0.84
N THR A 70 -1.92 0.06 1.14
CA THR A 70 -0.71 0.40 1.89
C THR A 70 0.54 -0.21 1.28
N MET A 71 1.70 0.32 1.65
CA MET A 71 3.02 -0.13 1.25
C MET A 71 3.78 -0.65 2.48
N CYS A 72 4.08 -1.96 2.53
CA CYS A 72 4.65 -2.63 3.69
C CYS A 72 6.06 -3.17 3.36
N LEU A 73 7.09 -2.34 3.59
CA LEU A 73 8.50 -2.65 3.31
C LEU A 73 9.29 -2.85 4.60
N THR A 74 9.36 -1.77 5.40
CA THR A 74 10.27 -1.61 6.54
C THR A 74 9.94 -2.58 7.67
N GLU A 75 10.97 -3.13 8.27
CA GLU A 75 10.91 -3.99 9.44
C GLU A 75 11.78 -3.41 10.57
N PRO A 76 11.61 -3.87 11.81
CA PRO A 76 12.45 -3.41 12.93
C PRO A 76 13.96 -3.54 12.70
N VAL A 77 14.34 -4.51 11.85
CA VAL A 77 15.76 -4.83 11.57
C VAL A 77 16.25 -4.26 10.24
N CYS A 78 15.37 -3.73 9.40
CA CYS A 78 15.75 -3.22 8.07
C CYS A 78 14.77 -2.20 7.52
N GLY A 79 15.30 -1.15 6.91
CA GLY A 79 14.55 -0.13 6.17
C GLY A 79 15.30 0.23 4.90
N THR A 80 16.50 0.76 5.04
CA THR A 80 17.37 1.08 3.90
C THR A 80 17.89 -0.19 3.20
N ASP A 81 18.38 -1.16 3.96
CA ASP A 81 18.83 -2.46 3.42
C ASP A 81 17.73 -3.52 3.58
N LEU A 82 16.82 -3.58 2.61
CA LEU A 82 15.77 -4.59 2.56
C LEU A 82 16.28 -6.02 2.33
N GLY A 83 17.57 -6.20 2.01
CA GLY A 83 18.18 -7.52 1.93
C GLY A 83 18.11 -8.31 3.25
N LEU A 84 18.01 -7.61 4.38
CA LEU A 84 17.91 -8.17 5.73
C LEU A 84 16.47 -8.54 6.14
N LEU A 85 15.48 -8.36 5.27
CA LEU A 85 14.07 -8.63 5.49
C LEU A 85 13.83 -10.05 6.03
N LYS A 86 13.04 -10.14 7.10
CA LYS A 86 12.73 -11.39 7.81
C LYS A 86 11.29 -11.89 7.61
N THR A 87 10.37 -11.05 7.15
CA THR A 87 8.99 -11.47 6.84
C THR A 87 9.01 -12.62 5.84
N LYS A 88 8.33 -13.72 6.18
CA LYS A 88 8.30 -14.96 5.41
C LYS A 88 6.96 -15.12 4.69
N ALA A 89 7.01 -15.79 3.55
CA ALA A 89 5.85 -16.21 2.78
C ALA A 89 5.95 -17.73 2.54
N THR A 90 5.02 -18.51 3.09
CA THR A 90 4.95 -19.96 2.94
C THR A 90 3.87 -20.33 1.96
N GLU A 91 4.23 -20.92 0.84
CA GLU A 91 3.31 -21.35 -0.21
C GLU A 91 2.35 -22.44 0.29
N GLN A 92 1.10 -22.33 -0.11
CA GLN A 92 0.05 -23.28 0.21
C GLN A 92 -0.34 -24.09 -1.03
N SER A 93 -1.00 -25.23 -0.83
CA SER A 93 -1.42 -26.14 -1.91
C SER A 93 -2.46 -25.53 -2.87
N ASP A 94 -3.14 -24.47 -2.46
CA ASP A 94 -4.13 -23.73 -3.26
C ASP A 94 -3.54 -22.54 -4.03
N GLY A 95 -2.21 -22.35 -3.99
CA GLY A 95 -1.50 -21.25 -4.63
C GLY A 95 -1.52 -19.93 -3.85
N THR A 96 -2.14 -19.90 -2.68
CA THR A 96 -2.02 -18.77 -1.76
C THR A 96 -0.74 -18.85 -0.94
N TYR A 97 -0.46 -17.82 -0.14
CA TYR A 97 0.71 -17.76 0.75
C TYR A 97 0.29 -17.42 2.17
N LYS A 98 0.96 -18.01 3.16
CA LYS A 98 0.88 -17.57 4.56
C LYS A 98 2.04 -16.62 4.84
N ILE A 99 1.68 -15.39 5.19
CA ILE A 99 2.62 -14.31 5.47
C ILE A 99 2.79 -14.17 6.97
N SER A 100 4.06 -14.26 7.45
CA SER A 100 4.39 -14.13 8.87
C SER A 100 5.57 -13.21 9.08
N GLY A 101 5.41 -12.21 9.96
CA GLY A 101 6.44 -11.22 10.27
C GLY A 101 5.86 -9.92 10.76
N GLN A 102 6.71 -8.89 10.87
CA GLN A 102 6.32 -7.57 11.37
C GLN A 102 6.79 -6.49 10.40
N LYS A 103 5.93 -5.53 10.14
CA LYS A 103 6.23 -4.31 9.36
C LYS A 103 6.01 -3.08 10.23
N ILE A 104 6.91 -2.10 10.12
CA ILE A 104 6.86 -0.87 10.91
C ILE A 104 6.77 0.36 10.01
N PHE A 105 6.31 1.46 10.56
CA PHE A 105 6.12 2.74 9.87
C PHE A 105 5.13 2.65 8.70
N ILE A 106 4.08 1.84 8.86
CA ILE A 106 3.10 1.66 7.79
C ILE A 106 2.06 2.79 7.85
N THR A 107 2.16 3.69 6.88
CA THR A 107 1.21 4.81 6.71
C THR A 107 -0.18 4.25 6.46
N SER A 108 -1.17 4.74 7.22
CA SER A 108 -2.56 4.30 7.15
C SER A 108 -2.72 2.78 7.28
N GLY A 109 -1.87 2.17 8.12
CA GLY A 109 -1.76 0.71 8.25
C GLY A 109 -3.03 0.06 8.80
N ASP A 110 -3.75 0.74 9.70
CA ASP A 110 -5.05 0.30 10.20
C ASP A 110 -5.95 1.51 10.50
N HIS A 111 -7.19 1.45 10.07
CA HIS A 111 -8.24 2.44 10.27
C HIS A 111 -9.61 1.86 9.90
N ASP A 112 -10.67 2.62 10.15
CA ASP A 112 -12.08 2.29 9.86
C ASP A 112 -12.72 3.21 8.80
N LEU A 113 -11.91 4.01 8.10
CA LEU A 113 -12.38 4.93 7.04
C LEU A 113 -12.80 4.19 5.76
N THR A 114 -12.40 2.95 5.60
CA THR A 114 -12.73 2.09 4.45
C THR A 114 -13.13 0.69 4.91
N GLU A 115 -13.90 -0.01 4.07
CA GLU A 115 -14.40 -1.37 4.37
C GLU A 115 -13.28 -2.41 4.45
N ASN A 116 -12.16 -2.19 3.74
CA ASN A 116 -11.00 -3.08 3.73
C ASN A 116 -9.72 -2.29 3.46
N ILE A 117 -8.58 -2.86 3.85
CA ILE A 117 -7.26 -2.32 3.55
C ILE A 117 -6.46 -3.41 2.83
N ILE A 118 -5.88 -3.06 1.69
CA ILE A 118 -5.10 -3.97 0.85
C ILE A 118 -3.61 -3.67 1.05
N HIS A 119 -2.94 -4.52 1.81
CA HIS A 119 -1.52 -4.36 2.11
C HIS A 119 -0.67 -4.96 0.99
N LEU A 120 0.23 -4.17 0.40
CA LEU A 120 1.27 -4.67 -0.49
C LEU A 120 2.53 -4.95 0.31
N VAL A 121 2.81 -6.23 0.56
CA VAL A 121 3.80 -6.69 1.54
C VAL A 121 4.99 -7.33 0.84
N LEU A 122 6.19 -6.81 1.11
CA LEU A 122 7.44 -7.47 0.73
C LEU A 122 7.75 -8.59 1.71
N ALA A 123 7.93 -9.80 1.19
CA ALA A 123 8.29 -10.98 1.98
C ALA A 123 9.20 -11.92 1.18
N ARG A 124 9.84 -12.86 1.87
CA ARG A 124 10.70 -13.88 1.28
C ARG A 124 9.99 -15.22 1.27
N ALA A 125 9.89 -15.85 0.10
CA ALA A 125 9.42 -17.22 0.01
C ALA A 125 10.48 -18.19 0.56
N SER A 126 10.05 -19.37 1.02
CA SER A 126 10.92 -20.31 1.78
C SER A 126 12.14 -20.80 1.00
N ASP A 127 12.03 -20.88 -0.32
CA ASP A 127 13.07 -21.37 -1.23
C ASP A 127 13.78 -20.22 -2.01
N SER A 128 13.52 -18.98 -1.63
CA SER A 128 14.12 -17.80 -2.28
C SER A 128 15.52 -17.51 -1.76
N PRO A 129 16.42 -16.97 -2.59
CA PRO A 129 17.77 -16.62 -2.17
C PRO A 129 17.77 -15.51 -1.10
N VAL A 130 18.85 -15.43 -0.33
CA VAL A 130 19.08 -14.32 0.61
C VAL A 130 19.36 -13.01 -0.11
N GLY A 131 19.18 -11.90 0.58
CA GLY A 131 19.40 -10.56 0.04
C GLY A 131 18.22 -10.08 -0.80
N THR A 132 18.41 -8.95 -1.48
CA THR A 132 17.33 -8.28 -2.25
C THR A 132 16.80 -9.09 -3.43
N LYS A 133 17.59 -10.04 -3.95
CA LYS A 133 17.22 -10.87 -5.10
C LYS A 133 16.16 -11.92 -4.79
N GLY A 134 15.90 -12.21 -3.51
CA GLY A 134 14.90 -13.21 -3.10
C GLY A 134 13.64 -12.59 -2.48
N ILE A 135 13.36 -11.31 -2.74
CA ILE A 135 12.19 -10.62 -2.22
C ILE A 135 11.06 -10.70 -3.24
N SER A 136 9.90 -11.18 -2.80
CA SER A 136 8.65 -11.22 -3.55
C SER A 136 7.64 -10.24 -2.99
N LEU A 137 6.62 -9.89 -3.78
CA LEU A 137 5.55 -8.98 -3.39
C LEU A 137 4.24 -9.75 -3.24
N PHE A 138 3.51 -9.46 -2.16
CA PHE A 138 2.24 -10.11 -1.85
C PHE A 138 1.16 -9.07 -1.58
N LEU A 139 -0.03 -9.31 -2.12
CA LEU A 139 -1.26 -8.63 -1.76
C LEU A 139 -1.87 -9.36 -0.57
N VAL A 140 -2.06 -8.67 0.54
CA VAL A 140 -2.58 -9.23 1.80
C VAL A 140 -3.73 -8.35 2.27
N PRO A 141 -5.01 -8.77 2.11
CA PRO A 141 -6.13 -7.96 2.54
C PRO A 141 -6.31 -8.03 4.06
N LYS A 142 -6.74 -6.92 4.69
CA LYS A 142 -7.10 -6.87 6.12
C LYS A 142 -8.27 -7.81 6.45
N TYR A 143 -9.26 -7.84 5.57
CA TYR A 143 -10.36 -8.80 5.61
C TYR A 143 -10.32 -9.65 4.33
N ILE A 144 -10.47 -10.96 4.48
CA ILE A 144 -10.53 -11.89 3.34
C ILE A 144 -11.70 -11.49 2.45
N VAL A 145 -11.47 -11.44 1.14
CA VAL A 145 -12.50 -11.09 0.17
C VAL A 145 -13.29 -12.33 -0.20
N LYS A 146 -14.59 -12.31 0.05
CA LYS A 146 -15.52 -13.39 -0.32
C LYS A 146 -15.73 -13.47 -1.82
N ASP A 147 -16.37 -14.55 -2.28
CA ASP A 147 -16.68 -14.75 -3.71
C ASP A 147 -17.69 -13.72 -4.24
N ASP A 148 -18.56 -13.18 -3.38
CA ASP A 148 -19.49 -12.10 -3.70
C ASP A 148 -18.82 -10.70 -3.76
N GLY A 149 -17.50 -10.63 -3.53
CA GLY A 149 -16.72 -9.39 -3.50
C GLY A 149 -16.84 -8.59 -2.20
N GLY A 150 -17.56 -9.09 -1.20
CA GLY A 150 -17.69 -8.46 0.11
C GLY A 150 -16.51 -8.74 1.03
N ALA A 151 -16.38 -7.96 2.12
CA ALA A 151 -15.45 -8.24 3.19
C ALA A 151 -15.89 -9.49 3.98
N GLY A 152 -14.95 -10.42 4.16
CA GLY A 152 -15.12 -11.65 4.92
C GLY A 152 -14.54 -11.53 6.34
N PRO A 153 -14.06 -12.65 6.89
CA PRO A 153 -13.42 -12.65 8.21
C PRO A 153 -12.12 -11.83 8.19
N ARG A 154 -11.72 -11.34 9.36
CA ARG A 154 -10.43 -10.69 9.54
C ARG A 154 -9.32 -11.67 9.19
N ASN A 155 -8.36 -11.20 8.41
CA ASN A 155 -7.16 -11.96 8.09
C ASN A 155 -6.19 -11.96 9.30
N GLY A 156 -5.14 -12.77 9.27
CA GLY A 156 -4.10 -12.84 10.29
C GLY A 156 -3.24 -11.55 10.40
N ILE A 157 -3.89 -10.37 10.49
CA ILE A 157 -3.22 -9.07 10.59
C ILE A 157 -3.70 -8.36 11.85
N SER A 158 -2.76 -7.91 12.68
CA SER A 158 -3.05 -7.10 13.85
C SER A 158 -2.16 -5.87 13.91
N THR A 159 -2.69 -4.79 14.51
CA THR A 159 -1.93 -3.58 14.78
C THR A 159 -1.21 -3.74 16.11
N GLY A 160 0.13 -3.65 16.10
CA GLY A 160 0.95 -3.73 17.31
C GLY A 160 0.98 -2.40 18.06
N SER A 161 1.17 -1.30 17.34
CA SER A 161 1.18 0.07 17.89
C SER A 161 0.94 1.11 16.80
N ILE A 162 0.67 2.34 17.25
CA ILE A 162 0.65 3.54 16.40
C ILE A 162 1.82 4.41 16.82
N GLU A 163 2.57 4.92 15.84
CA GLU A 163 3.76 5.72 16.06
C GLU A 163 3.43 7.11 16.61
N SER A 164 4.18 7.54 17.62
CA SER A 164 4.20 8.93 18.08
C SER A 164 5.13 9.73 17.18
N LYS A 165 4.56 10.53 16.29
CA LYS A 165 5.30 11.26 15.26
C LYS A 165 5.52 12.73 15.63
N MET A 166 6.58 13.34 15.07
CA MET A 166 6.86 14.78 15.18
C MET A 166 5.76 15.62 14.52
N GLY A 167 5.29 15.20 13.34
CA GLY A 167 4.23 15.83 12.55
C GLY A 167 3.24 14.81 12.00
N ILE A 168 2.26 15.27 11.21
CA ILE A 168 1.24 14.44 10.54
C ILE A 168 0.50 13.54 11.55
N LYS A 169 0.21 14.09 12.73
CA LYS A 169 -0.29 13.31 13.87
C LYS A 169 -1.71 12.74 13.65
N GLY A 170 -2.49 13.34 12.76
CA GLY A 170 -3.82 12.85 12.40
C GLY A 170 -3.80 11.65 11.43
N SER A 171 -2.63 11.25 10.91
CA SER A 171 -2.48 10.05 10.09
C SER A 171 -1.91 8.91 10.95
N ALA A 172 -2.59 7.77 11.00
CA ALA A 172 -2.13 6.59 11.73
C ALA A 172 -0.95 5.96 10.97
N THR A 173 0.22 5.93 11.61
CA THR A 173 1.40 5.21 11.14
C THR A 173 1.59 4.00 12.04
N CYS A 174 1.42 2.79 11.51
CA CYS A 174 1.22 1.58 12.30
C CYS A 174 2.42 0.65 12.26
N VAL A 175 2.58 -0.11 13.34
CA VAL A 175 3.26 -1.39 13.34
C VAL A 175 2.23 -2.46 13.01
N LEU A 176 2.46 -3.26 11.97
CA LEU A 176 1.59 -4.36 11.56
C LEU A 176 2.26 -5.69 11.82
N ASN A 177 1.58 -6.57 12.54
CA ASN A 177 1.98 -7.96 12.74
C ASN A 177 1.17 -8.84 11.79
N PHE A 178 1.85 -9.70 11.07
CA PHE A 178 1.29 -10.73 10.20
C PHE A 178 1.50 -12.08 10.86
N ASP A 179 0.42 -12.78 11.17
CA ASP A 179 0.40 -14.10 11.77
C ASP A 179 -0.35 -15.05 10.84
N GLU A 180 0.40 -15.72 10.00
CA GLU A 180 -0.11 -16.60 8.94
C GLU A 180 -1.21 -15.96 8.08
N ALA A 181 -1.08 -14.66 7.83
CA ALA A 181 -2.02 -13.90 7.01
C ALA A 181 -2.04 -14.44 5.58
N THR A 182 -3.22 -14.70 5.05
CA THR A 182 -3.40 -15.15 3.67
C THR A 182 -3.05 -14.03 2.71
N GLY A 183 -2.14 -14.32 1.77
CA GLY A 183 -1.67 -13.39 0.75
C GLY A 183 -1.62 -14.01 -0.64
N TYR A 184 -1.59 -13.16 -1.65
CA TYR A 184 -1.55 -13.51 -3.06
C TYR A 184 -0.32 -12.88 -3.70
N MET A 185 0.48 -13.64 -4.44
CA MET A 185 1.69 -13.12 -5.08
C MET A 185 1.33 -12.11 -6.18
N ILE A 186 2.02 -10.97 -6.18
CA ILE A 186 1.94 -9.94 -7.23
C ILE A 186 3.22 -9.96 -8.07
N GLY A 187 3.07 -10.09 -9.37
CA GLY A 187 4.18 -10.19 -10.31
C GLY A 187 4.88 -11.55 -10.27
N LYS A 188 6.20 -11.54 -10.47
CA LYS A 188 7.02 -12.75 -10.50
C LYS A 188 7.70 -12.98 -9.16
N LYS A 189 7.84 -14.23 -8.75
CA LYS A 189 8.67 -14.64 -7.61
C LYS A 189 10.07 -14.01 -7.71
N ASP A 190 10.60 -13.56 -6.58
CA ASP A 190 11.92 -12.96 -6.45
C ASP A 190 12.12 -11.65 -7.25
N LYS A 191 11.02 -11.03 -7.69
CA LYS A 191 10.99 -9.73 -8.38
C LYS A 191 10.09 -8.70 -7.67
N GLY A 192 9.82 -8.92 -6.39
CA GLY A 192 8.91 -8.08 -5.61
C GLY A 192 9.37 -6.62 -5.50
N LEU A 193 10.68 -6.37 -5.41
CA LEU A 193 11.20 -4.98 -5.42
C LEU A 193 10.90 -4.27 -6.73
N ASN A 194 11.03 -4.94 -7.89
CA ASN A 194 10.71 -4.33 -9.19
C ASN A 194 9.23 -3.94 -9.26
N ALA A 195 8.33 -4.79 -8.76
CA ALA A 195 6.90 -4.49 -8.71
C ALA A 195 6.61 -3.35 -7.72
N MET A 196 7.23 -3.36 -6.53
CA MET A 196 7.07 -2.32 -5.51
C MET A 196 7.60 -0.95 -5.99
N PHE A 197 8.63 -0.90 -6.82
CA PHE A 197 9.13 0.36 -7.39
C PHE A 197 8.09 1.09 -8.23
N THR A 198 7.11 0.40 -8.82
CA THR A 198 5.98 1.04 -9.51
C THR A 198 5.20 1.95 -8.55
N MET A 199 4.95 1.48 -7.32
CA MET A 199 4.35 2.28 -6.26
C MET A 199 5.31 3.35 -5.74
N MET A 200 6.53 2.98 -5.34
CA MET A 200 7.52 3.89 -4.75
C MET A 200 7.87 5.08 -5.65
N ASN A 201 7.95 4.88 -6.97
CA ASN A 201 8.27 5.97 -7.89
C ASN A 201 7.15 7.01 -7.95
N LEU A 202 5.89 6.58 -7.86
CA LEU A 202 4.76 7.50 -7.74
C LEU A 202 4.84 8.26 -6.42
N GLU A 203 5.03 7.57 -5.31
CA GLU A 203 5.10 8.17 -3.97
C GLU A 203 6.21 9.24 -3.87
N ARG A 204 7.36 9.01 -4.51
CA ARG A 204 8.44 10.02 -4.54
C ARG A 204 8.00 11.34 -5.18
N ILE A 205 7.22 11.27 -6.27
CA ILE A 205 6.67 12.46 -6.94
C ILE A 205 5.63 13.13 -6.03
N VAL A 206 4.74 12.33 -5.46
CA VAL A 206 3.65 12.84 -4.62
C VAL A 206 4.18 13.49 -3.33
N VAL A 207 5.23 12.93 -2.72
CA VAL A 207 5.93 13.57 -1.58
C VAL A 207 6.53 14.92 -1.98
N GLY A 208 7.05 15.06 -3.20
CA GLY A 208 7.48 16.36 -3.73
C GLY A 208 6.32 17.37 -3.81
N ILE A 209 5.15 16.93 -4.27
CA ILE A 209 3.92 17.76 -4.32
C ILE A 209 3.44 18.12 -2.91
N GLN A 210 3.56 17.21 -1.92
CA GLN A 210 3.26 17.52 -0.51
C GLN A 210 4.11 18.71 -0.02
N GLY A 211 5.43 18.67 -0.31
CA GLY A 211 6.34 19.76 0.02
C GLY A 211 5.91 21.09 -0.60
N LEU A 212 5.51 21.07 -1.87
CA LEU A 212 4.99 22.24 -2.58
C LEU A 212 3.73 22.79 -1.91
N GLY A 213 2.71 21.94 -1.68
CA GLY A 213 1.44 22.37 -1.08
C GLY A 213 1.59 22.96 0.33
N ILE A 214 2.48 22.37 1.16
CA ILE A 214 2.78 22.90 2.50
C ILE A 214 3.51 24.23 2.40
N SER A 215 4.45 24.36 1.47
CA SER A 215 5.18 25.61 1.25
C SER A 215 4.24 26.72 0.76
N GLU A 216 3.32 26.42 -0.14
CA GLU A 216 2.34 27.37 -0.67
C GLU A 216 1.43 27.91 0.44
N ILE A 217 0.85 27.03 1.26
CA ILE A 217 -0.02 27.50 2.36
C ILE A 217 0.76 28.30 3.40
N ALA A 218 2.01 27.94 3.70
CA ALA A 218 2.86 28.71 4.59
C ALA A 218 3.16 30.10 4.03
N TYR A 219 3.47 30.20 2.73
CA TYR A 219 3.73 31.45 2.04
C TYR A 219 2.49 32.35 2.05
N GLN A 220 1.32 31.83 1.66
CA GLN A 220 0.07 32.60 1.63
C GLN A 220 -0.35 33.13 3.01
N ASN A 221 -0.06 32.36 4.08
CA ASN A 221 -0.34 32.81 5.44
C ASN A 221 0.68 33.83 5.99
N SER A 222 1.81 34.04 5.30
CA SER A 222 2.87 34.95 5.69
C SER A 222 2.74 36.35 5.05
N LEU A 223 1.89 36.47 4.02
CA LEU A 223 1.59 37.73 3.34
C LEU A 223 0.54 38.54 4.09
#